data_731b38e9c77a90fd72d258089d2c56f5
#
_entry.id   731b38e9c77a90fd72d258089d2c56f5
#
_cell.length_a   1.000
_cell.length_b   1.000
_cell.length_c   1.000
_cell.angle_alpha   90.00
_cell.angle_beta   90.00
_cell.angle_gamma   90.00
#
_symmetry.space_group_name_H-M   'P 1'
#
loop_
_entity.id
_entity.type
_entity.pdbx_description
1 polymer ?
#
loop_
_entity_poly.entity_id
_entity_poly.type
_entity_poly.pdbx_seq_one_letter_code
_entity_poly.pdbx_strand_id
1 'polypeptide(L)'
;MFIIKVIFFDTETSGLDCRDCKIIELAMLTVENGEIVEDYDEFVNIGAIPPRITEITGITNEMLRNEGLSEEVVAGHLKERLTPGTLMVAHNTQFDLSFVFNLLARHFPDDAYDIVKNVRWLDTLTVLKDRKTYPHKLKDGIKHYELKTVRFHRAIDDTRALYDLTLAMKNQRDDLKEYICLFGYNPKYGVSGPKFPFITYKAQPYQNYGKLPQDRILPRR
;
A
#
# COMPACT_ATOMS: atom_id res chain seq x y z
N MET A 1 9.42 -25.77 -5.86
CA MET A 1 9.76 -24.57 -5.09
C MET A 1 8.75 -23.50 -5.52
N PHE A 2 7.88 -23.04 -4.64
CA PHE A 2 6.91 -22.01 -5.02
C PHE A 2 7.64 -20.66 -5.03
N ILE A 3 7.63 -19.97 -6.17
CA ILE A 3 8.14 -18.60 -6.27
C ILE A 3 7.25 -17.73 -5.39
N ILE A 4 7.84 -17.07 -4.40
CA ILE A 4 7.12 -16.10 -3.57
C ILE A 4 7.29 -14.75 -4.27
N LYS A 5 6.23 -14.29 -4.94
CA LYS A 5 6.17 -12.97 -5.54
C LYS A 5 5.62 -11.98 -4.52
N VAL A 6 6.38 -10.93 -4.25
CA VAL A 6 6.02 -9.82 -3.38
C VAL A 6 6.06 -8.54 -4.19
N ILE A 7 5.01 -7.74 -4.13
CA ILE A 7 4.97 -6.42 -4.77
C ILE A 7 4.80 -5.38 -3.67
N PHE A 8 5.80 -4.53 -3.51
CA PHE A 8 5.72 -3.30 -2.72
C PHE A 8 5.14 -2.23 -3.61
N PHE A 9 4.14 -1.53 -3.14
CA PHE A 9 3.48 -0.53 -3.98
C PHE A 9 3.05 0.69 -3.17
N ASP A 10 2.95 1.80 -3.88
CA ASP A 10 2.47 3.07 -3.35
C ASP A 10 1.68 3.79 -4.43
N THR A 11 0.71 4.61 -4.03
CA THR A 11 -0.13 5.36 -4.96
C THR A 11 -0.18 6.83 -4.57
N GLU A 12 0.09 7.72 -5.52
CA GLU A 12 -0.33 9.10 -5.41
C GLU A 12 -1.71 9.27 -6.03
N THR A 13 -2.56 10.06 -5.41
CA THR A 13 -3.97 10.18 -5.78
C THR A 13 -4.41 11.63 -5.93
N SER A 14 -5.46 11.87 -6.71
CA SER A 14 -6.05 13.20 -6.89
C SER A 14 -6.84 13.70 -5.66
N GLY A 15 -6.89 12.93 -4.58
CA GLY A 15 -7.53 13.25 -3.31
C GLY A 15 -7.71 12.02 -2.44
N LEU A 16 -8.44 12.14 -1.32
CA LEU A 16 -8.49 11.10 -0.29
C LEU A 16 -9.67 10.12 -0.43
N ASP A 17 -10.73 10.49 -1.13
CA ASP A 17 -11.90 9.63 -1.29
C ASP A 17 -11.83 8.83 -2.58
N CYS A 18 -11.62 7.53 -2.46
CA CYS A 18 -11.48 6.63 -3.61
C CYS A 18 -12.72 6.54 -4.51
N ARG A 19 -13.90 7.03 -4.06
CA ARG A 19 -15.13 7.07 -4.87
C ARG A 19 -15.08 8.18 -5.92
N ASP A 20 -14.50 9.33 -5.55
CA ASP A 20 -14.49 10.55 -6.36
C ASP A 20 -13.10 10.86 -6.95
N CYS A 21 -12.05 10.31 -6.34
CA CYS A 21 -10.67 10.56 -6.72
C CYS A 21 -10.05 9.35 -7.42
N LYS A 22 -8.93 9.60 -8.11
CA LYS A 22 -8.26 8.61 -8.95
C LYS A 22 -6.78 8.54 -8.62
N ILE A 23 -6.15 7.43 -8.97
CA ILE A 23 -4.70 7.27 -8.96
C ILE A 23 -4.10 8.20 -10.01
N ILE A 24 -3.04 8.92 -9.68
CA ILE A 24 -2.29 9.80 -10.58
C ILE A 24 -0.84 9.34 -10.77
N GLU A 25 -0.30 8.53 -9.86
CA GLU A 25 0.95 7.80 -9.99
C GLU A 25 0.79 6.44 -9.31
N LEU A 26 1.27 5.39 -9.96
CA LEU A 26 1.32 4.04 -9.41
C LEU A 26 2.74 3.53 -9.52
N ALA A 27 3.37 3.27 -8.39
CA ALA A 27 4.67 2.64 -8.34
C ALA A 27 4.59 1.23 -7.73
N MET A 28 5.33 0.30 -8.32
CA MET A 28 5.43 -1.08 -7.85
C MET A 28 6.87 -1.58 -7.95
N LEU A 29 7.38 -2.13 -6.86
CA LEU A 29 8.66 -2.84 -6.81
C LEU A 29 8.37 -4.34 -6.66
N THR A 30 8.64 -5.12 -7.69
CA THR A 30 8.42 -6.57 -7.68
C THR A 30 9.67 -7.28 -7.20
N VAL A 31 9.48 -8.15 -6.19
CA VAL A 31 10.54 -8.98 -5.61
C VAL A 31 10.14 -10.45 -5.76
N GLU A 32 11.02 -11.25 -6.36
CA GLU A 32 10.85 -12.70 -6.49
C GLU A 32 12.05 -13.42 -5.87
N ASN A 33 11.79 -14.37 -4.96
CA ASN A 33 12.82 -15.12 -4.25
C ASN A 33 13.86 -14.25 -3.52
N GLY A 34 13.49 -13.03 -3.13
CA GLY A 34 14.36 -12.09 -2.42
C GLY A 34 15.15 -11.15 -3.31
N GLU A 35 15.01 -11.25 -4.62
CA GLU A 35 15.67 -10.36 -5.61
C GLU A 35 14.65 -9.42 -6.24
N ILE A 36 15.04 -8.14 -6.42
CA ILE A 36 14.24 -7.16 -7.15
C ILE A 36 14.30 -7.52 -8.63
N VAL A 37 13.15 -7.80 -9.22
CA VAL A 37 13.05 -8.21 -10.64
C VAL A 37 12.38 -7.15 -11.51
N GLU A 38 11.66 -6.20 -10.92
CA GLU A 38 11.00 -5.13 -11.67
C GLU A 38 10.82 -3.89 -10.81
N ASP A 39 11.10 -2.73 -11.41
CA ASP A 39 10.68 -1.40 -10.99
C ASP A 39 9.64 -0.90 -11.99
N TYR A 40 8.42 -0.62 -11.53
CA TYR A 40 7.34 -0.02 -12.32
C TYR A 40 6.95 1.31 -11.68
N ASP A 41 6.94 2.38 -12.46
CA ASP A 41 6.59 3.72 -12.01
C ASP A 41 5.94 4.49 -13.16
N GLU A 42 4.62 4.70 -13.08
CA GLU A 42 3.86 5.32 -14.16
C GLU A 42 2.88 6.37 -13.65
N PHE A 43 2.89 7.50 -14.31
CA PHE A 43 1.83 8.49 -14.16
C PHE A 43 0.55 8.04 -14.86
N VAL A 44 -0.59 8.44 -14.28
CA VAL A 44 -1.91 8.14 -14.83
C VAL A 44 -2.57 9.43 -15.30
N ASN A 45 -2.83 9.54 -16.59
CA ASN A 45 -3.52 10.70 -17.14
C ASN A 45 -5.03 10.61 -16.85
N ILE A 46 -5.46 11.37 -15.85
CA ILE A 46 -6.87 11.48 -15.46
C ILE A 46 -7.52 12.82 -15.92
N GLY A 47 -6.82 13.57 -16.78
CA GLY A 47 -7.22 14.89 -17.26
C GLY A 47 -6.61 16.01 -16.42
N ALA A 48 -7.19 16.35 -15.27
CA ALA A 48 -6.71 17.44 -14.44
C ALA A 48 -6.77 17.10 -12.94
N ILE A 49 -5.81 17.64 -12.19
CA ILE A 49 -5.75 17.54 -10.74
C ILE A 49 -5.83 18.93 -10.09
N PRO A 50 -6.38 19.04 -8.88
CA PRO A 50 -6.39 20.28 -8.12
C PRO A 50 -4.98 20.78 -7.81
N PRO A 51 -4.73 22.12 -7.81
CA PRO A 51 -3.41 22.70 -7.48
C PRO A 51 -2.81 22.20 -6.16
N ARG A 52 -3.68 21.98 -5.16
CA ARG A 52 -3.25 21.46 -3.85
C ARG A 52 -2.60 20.07 -3.96
N ILE A 53 -3.03 19.23 -4.90
CA ILE A 53 -2.42 17.91 -5.12
C ILE A 53 -1.01 18.09 -5.66
N THR A 54 -0.82 18.98 -6.63
CA THR A 54 0.52 19.35 -7.12
C THR A 54 1.43 19.87 -6.01
N GLU A 55 0.92 20.68 -5.08
CA GLU A 55 1.69 21.18 -3.94
C GLU A 55 2.16 20.03 -3.00
N ILE A 56 1.36 18.98 -2.87
CA ILE A 56 1.66 17.85 -1.98
C ILE A 56 2.59 16.85 -2.65
N THR A 57 2.29 16.46 -3.91
CA THR A 57 2.95 15.35 -4.60
C THR A 57 4.07 15.80 -5.55
N GLY A 58 4.06 17.08 -5.95
CA GLY A 58 4.93 17.61 -6.99
C GLY A 58 4.49 17.24 -8.42
N ILE A 59 3.46 16.39 -8.57
CA ILE A 59 2.94 15.97 -9.87
C ILE A 59 2.10 17.10 -10.46
N THR A 60 2.37 17.45 -11.70
CA THR A 60 1.68 18.53 -12.41
C THR A 60 0.73 18.01 -13.47
N ASN A 61 -0.26 18.84 -13.85
CA ASN A 61 -1.13 18.54 -14.97
C ASN A 61 -0.37 18.38 -16.30
N GLU A 62 0.79 19.00 -16.43
CA GLU A 62 1.64 18.87 -17.61
C GLU A 62 2.32 17.50 -17.64
N MET A 63 2.87 17.03 -16.54
CA MET A 63 3.43 15.67 -16.42
C MET A 63 2.38 14.61 -16.75
N LEU A 64 1.18 14.72 -16.17
CA LEU A 64 0.11 13.76 -16.44
C LEU A 64 -0.30 13.72 -17.91
N ARG A 65 -0.31 14.87 -18.60
CA ARG A 65 -0.66 14.92 -20.04
C ARG A 65 0.44 14.40 -20.95
N ASN A 66 1.71 14.69 -20.64
CA ASN A 66 2.83 14.41 -21.53
C ASN A 66 3.43 13.01 -21.30
N GLU A 67 3.38 12.52 -20.07
CA GLU A 67 4.06 11.30 -19.64
C GLU A 67 3.08 10.23 -19.14
N GLY A 68 1.85 10.64 -18.74
CA GLY A 68 0.88 9.72 -18.13
C GLY A 68 0.21 8.79 -19.15
N LEU A 69 0.12 7.53 -18.78
CA LEU A 69 -0.67 6.51 -19.47
C LEU A 69 -2.17 6.68 -19.17
N SER A 70 -3.03 6.11 -20.01
CA SER A 70 -4.47 6.07 -19.69
C SER A 70 -4.76 5.17 -18.48
N GLU A 71 -5.86 5.44 -17.76
CA GLU A 71 -6.29 4.57 -16.65
C GLU A 71 -6.47 3.11 -17.09
N GLU A 72 -6.99 2.89 -18.30
CA GLU A 72 -7.21 1.54 -18.85
C GLU A 72 -5.90 0.77 -19.01
N VAL A 73 -4.85 1.41 -19.52
CA VAL A 73 -3.52 0.81 -19.69
C VAL A 73 -2.91 0.48 -18.34
N VAL A 74 -2.95 1.41 -17.38
CA VAL A 74 -2.42 1.18 -16.04
C VAL A 74 -3.21 0.09 -15.30
N ALA A 75 -4.53 0.05 -15.46
CA ALA A 75 -5.37 -1.02 -14.91
C ALA A 75 -5.01 -2.39 -15.50
N GLY A 76 -4.69 -2.45 -16.81
CA GLY A 76 -4.20 -3.65 -17.49
C GLY A 76 -2.87 -4.13 -16.91
N HIS A 77 -1.89 -3.22 -16.80
CA HIS A 77 -0.58 -3.50 -16.21
C HIS A 77 -0.69 -3.99 -14.76
N LEU A 78 -1.58 -3.40 -13.99
CA LEU A 78 -1.85 -3.83 -12.61
C LEU A 78 -2.49 -5.23 -12.58
N LYS A 79 -3.51 -5.48 -13.41
CA LYS A 79 -4.17 -6.79 -13.51
C LYS A 79 -3.18 -7.92 -13.83
N GLU A 80 -2.26 -7.71 -14.76
CA GLU A 80 -1.23 -8.69 -15.13
C GLU A 80 -0.30 -9.05 -13.98
N ARG A 81 -0.04 -8.09 -13.08
CA ARG A 81 0.86 -8.27 -11.93
C ARG A 81 0.19 -8.91 -10.73
N LEU A 82 -1.12 -8.68 -10.56
CA LEU A 82 -1.92 -9.21 -9.45
C LEU A 82 -2.33 -10.67 -9.69
N THR A 83 -1.34 -11.55 -9.74
CA THR A 83 -1.58 -13.00 -9.90
C THR A 83 -1.95 -13.67 -8.57
N PRO A 84 -2.73 -14.76 -8.58
CA PRO A 84 -3.10 -15.47 -7.36
C PRO A 84 -1.88 -15.84 -6.50
N GLY A 85 -1.96 -15.55 -5.21
CA GLY A 85 -0.89 -15.82 -4.25
C GLY A 85 0.20 -14.74 -4.15
N THR A 86 0.23 -13.74 -5.04
CA THR A 86 1.08 -12.55 -4.89
C THR A 86 0.83 -11.87 -3.54
N LEU A 87 1.89 -11.44 -2.85
CA LEU A 87 1.80 -10.63 -1.65
C LEU A 87 1.96 -9.16 -2.03
N MET A 88 0.90 -8.37 -1.85
CA MET A 88 0.91 -6.91 -2.00
C MET A 88 1.23 -6.25 -0.66
N VAL A 89 2.19 -5.35 -0.64
CA VAL A 89 2.66 -4.66 0.57
C VAL A 89 2.59 -3.16 0.36
N ALA A 90 1.90 -2.46 1.24
CA ALA A 90 1.88 -0.99 1.27
C ALA A 90 1.96 -0.47 2.71
N HIS A 91 2.05 0.86 2.87
CA HIS A 91 1.99 1.52 4.17
C HIS A 91 0.67 2.28 4.32
N ASN A 92 -0.27 1.77 5.12
CA ASN A 92 -1.68 2.12 5.14
C ASN A 92 -2.46 1.50 3.97
N THR A 93 -2.20 0.22 3.76
CA THR A 93 -2.67 -0.58 2.62
C THR A 93 -4.18 -0.49 2.35
N GLN A 94 -5.00 -0.22 3.37
CA GLN A 94 -6.44 0.00 3.19
C GLN A 94 -6.75 1.14 2.21
N PHE A 95 -5.94 2.21 2.24
CA PHE A 95 -6.07 3.34 1.34
C PHE A 95 -5.80 2.91 -0.11
N ASP A 96 -4.61 2.37 -0.34
CA ASP A 96 -4.17 1.98 -1.69
C ASP A 96 -5.03 0.85 -2.27
N LEU A 97 -5.39 -0.15 -1.46
CA LEU A 97 -6.31 -1.23 -1.88
C LEU A 97 -7.66 -0.66 -2.36
N SER A 98 -8.17 0.38 -1.69
CA SER A 98 -9.44 1.00 -2.08
C SER A 98 -9.35 1.66 -3.46
N PHE A 99 -8.25 2.34 -3.76
CA PHE A 99 -7.99 2.95 -5.06
C PHE A 99 -7.70 1.92 -6.16
N VAL A 100 -6.88 0.91 -5.84
CA VAL A 100 -6.59 -0.24 -6.73
C VAL A 100 -7.89 -0.95 -7.12
N PHE A 101 -8.74 -1.27 -6.13
CA PHE A 101 -10.02 -1.91 -6.40
C PHE A 101 -10.91 -1.06 -7.32
N ASN A 102 -11.01 0.24 -7.05
CA ASN A 102 -11.84 1.13 -7.88
C ASN A 102 -11.28 1.33 -9.29
N LEU A 103 -9.95 1.36 -9.46
CA LEU A 103 -9.32 1.38 -10.77
C LEU A 103 -9.69 0.12 -11.56
N LEU A 104 -9.51 -1.05 -10.95
CA LEU A 104 -9.87 -2.33 -11.58
C LEU A 104 -11.38 -2.43 -11.85
N ALA A 105 -12.24 -2.00 -10.92
CA ALA A 105 -13.69 -2.06 -11.09
C ALA A 105 -14.21 -1.17 -12.24
N ARG A 106 -13.53 -0.07 -12.54
CA ARG A 106 -13.88 0.79 -13.69
C ARG A 106 -13.56 0.14 -15.05
N HIS A 107 -12.48 -0.65 -15.12
CA HIS A 107 -11.98 -1.20 -16.37
C HIS A 107 -12.20 -2.70 -16.53
N PHE A 108 -12.34 -3.43 -15.41
CA PHE A 108 -12.56 -4.88 -15.35
C PHE A 108 -13.63 -5.22 -14.30
N PRO A 109 -14.88 -4.72 -14.45
CA PRO A 109 -15.92 -4.82 -13.42
C PRO A 109 -16.23 -6.27 -13.01
N ASP A 110 -16.18 -7.21 -13.94
CA ASP A 110 -16.50 -8.63 -13.70
C ASP A 110 -15.37 -9.35 -12.93
N ASP A 111 -14.12 -8.88 -13.07
CA ASP A 111 -12.93 -9.54 -12.52
C ASP A 111 -12.39 -8.86 -11.26
N ALA A 112 -12.65 -7.56 -11.08
CA ALA A 112 -11.98 -6.70 -10.09
C ALA A 112 -11.99 -7.30 -8.67
N TYR A 113 -13.14 -7.80 -8.23
CA TYR A 113 -13.27 -8.38 -6.90
C TYR A 113 -12.43 -9.65 -6.75
N ASP A 114 -12.48 -10.55 -7.73
CA ASP A 114 -11.73 -11.80 -7.69
C ASP A 114 -10.22 -11.56 -7.80
N ILE A 115 -9.78 -10.56 -8.57
CA ILE A 115 -8.38 -10.16 -8.63
C ILE A 115 -7.89 -9.78 -7.24
N VAL A 116 -8.52 -8.82 -6.57
CA VAL A 116 -8.05 -8.32 -5.26
C VAL A 116 -8.22 -9.34 -4.14
N LYS A 117 -9.21 -10.23 -4.23
CA LYS A 117 -9.46 -11.31 -3.27
C LYS A 117 -8.42 -12.43 -3.33
N ASN A 118 -7.89 -12.72 -4.54
CA ASN A 118 -6.99 -13.84 -4.77
C ASN A 118 -5.51 -13.51 -4.51
N VAL A 119 -5.19 -12.25 -4.24
CA VAL A 119 -3.88 -11.81 -3.75
C VAL A 119 -3.89 -11.66 -2.23
N ARG A 120 -2.73 -11.64 -1.62
CA ARG A 120 -2.56 -11.43 -0.18
C ARG A 120 -2.11 -9.99 0.07
N TRP A 121 -2.49 -9.43 1.20
CA TRP A 121 -2.27 -8.03 1.54
C TRP A 121 -1.54 -7.90 2.87
N LEU A 122 -0.48 -7.11 2.93
CA LEU A 122 0.25 -6.79 4.15
C LEU A 122 0.25 -5.27 4.35
N ASP A 123 -0.23 -4.83 5.52
CA ASP A 123 -0.18 -3.43 5.92
C ASP A 123 0.97 -3.18 6.90
N THR A 124 2.03 -2.55 6.44
CA THR A 124 3.18 -2.21 7.29
C THR A 124 2.85 -1.16 8.35
N LEU A 125 1.81 -0.32 8.15
CA LEU A 125 1.31 0.58 9.19
C LEU A 125 0.74 -0.20 10.38
N THR A 126 -0.02 -1.27 10.11
CA THR A 126 -0.53 -2.18 11.15
C THR A 126 0.61 -2.82 11.93
N VAL A 127 1.64 -3.31 11.24
CA VAL A 127 2.84 -3.87 11.86
C VAL A 127 3.59 -2.83 12.69
N LEU A 128 3.79 -1.62 12.15
CA LEU A 128 4.52 -0.55 12.82
C LEU A 128 3.83 -0.11 14.11
N LYS A 129 2.49 0.00 14.09
CA LYS A 129 1.69 0.31 15.29
C LYS A 129 1.79 -0.75 16.38
N ASP A 130 2.04 -2.01 16.03
CA ASP A 130 2.30 -3.09 16.98
C ASP A 130 3.73 -3.09 17.54
N ARG A 131 4.65 -2.30 16.99
CA ARG A 131 6.07 -2.35 17.31
C ARG A 131 6.67 -1.08 17.90
N LYS A 132 6.02 0.06 17.71
CA LYS A 132 6.52 1.33 18.25
C LYS A 132 5.39 2.28 18.62
N THR A 133 5.71 3.27 19.45
CA THR A 133 4.82 4.39 19.79
C THR A 133 4.61 5.33 18.61
N TYR A 134 3.48 6.07 18.62
CA TYR A 134 3.25 7.18 17.67
C TYR A 134 4.46 8.12 17.59
N PRO A 135 4.79 8.69 16.42
CA PRO A 135 4.08 8.65 15.15
C PRO A 135 4.41 7.42 14.29
N HIS A 136 3.56 7.12 13.25
CA HIS A 136 3.62 5.89 12.48
C HIS A 136 3.59 6.08 10.96
N LYS A 137 3.91 7.26 10.44
CA LYS A 137 4.08 7.45 8.98
C LYS A 137 5.25 6.61 8.47
N LEU A 138 5.32 6.34 7.17
CA LEU A 138 6.44 5.61 6.54
C LEU A 138 7.80 6.20 6.99
N LYS A 139 7.98 7.51 6.89
CA LYS A 139 9.19 8.21 7.35
C LYS A 139 9.54 7.99 8.82
N ASP A 140 8.54 7.78 9.67
CA ASP A 140 8.75 7.53 11.09
C ASP A 140 9.23 6.10 11.34
N GLY A 141 8.81 5.16 10.49
CA GLY A 141 9.32 3.80 10.43
C GLY A 141 10.77 3.76 9.97
N ILE A 142 11.07 4.43 8.86
CA ILE A 142 12.43 4.57 8.32
C ILE A 142 13.39 5.13 9.39
N LYS A 143 12.99 6.20 10.08
CA LYS A 143 13.77 6.78 11.16
C LYS A 143 13.94 5.82 12.36
N HIS A 144 12.87 5.10 12.73
CA HIS A 144 12.89 4.17 13.88
C HIS A 144 13.86 3.00 13.66
N TYR A 145 13.95 2.50 12.44
CA TYR A 145 14.86 1.41 12.07
C TYR A 145 16.22 1.90 11.53
N GLU A 146 16.50 3.21 11.63
CA GLU A 146 17.77 3.84 11.22
C GLU A 146 18.14 3.54 9.76
N LEU A 147 17.13 3.44 8.90
CA LEU A 147 17.31 3.15 7.48
C LEU A 147 17.78 4.41 6.74
N LYS A 148 18.44 4.22 5.58
CA LYS A 148 18.86 5.33 4.75
C LYS A 148 17.65 6.12 4.26
N THR A 149 17.72 7.44 4.39
CA THR A 149 16.65 8.33 3.94
C THR A 149 16.69 8.43 2.42
N VAL A 150 15.54 8.20 1.78
CA VAL A 150 15.28 8.50 0.38
C VAL A 150 14.51 9.82 0.25
N ARG A 151 14.37 10.34 -0.96
CA ARG A 151 13.48 11.49 -1.20
C ARG A 151 12.04 11.00 -1.09
N PHE A 152 11.31 11.47 -0.10
CA PHE A 152 9.87 11.19 0.04
C PHE A 152 9.04 12.01 -0.96
N HIS A 153 7.84 11.52 -1.27
CA HIS A 153 6.84 12.10 -2.18
C HIS A 153 7.07 11.84 -3.68
N ARG A 154 7.75 10.74 -4.00
CA ARG A 154 7.69 10.05 -5.28
C ARG A 154 7.35 8.61 -4.96
N ALA A 155 6.30 8.08 -5.59
CA ALA A 155 5.78 6.76 -5.27
C ALA A 155 6.86 5.66 -5.37
N ILE A 156 7.78 5.75 -6.35
CA ILE A 156 8.86 4.77 -6.51
C ILE A 156 9.91 4.83 -5.38
N ASP A 157 10.23 6.01 -4.87
CA ASP A 157 11.16 6.15 -3.75
C ASP A 157 10.52 5.65 -2.46
N ASP A 158 9.21 5.87 -2.29
CA ASP A 158 8.43 5.38 -1.16
C ASP A 158 8.26 3.85 -1.20
N THR A 159 8.12 3.21 -2.39
CA THR A 159 8.12 1.74 -2.51
C THR A 159 9.46 1.11 -2.14
N ARG A 160 10.59 1.74 -2.47
CA ARG A 160 11.92 1.28 -2.05
C ARG A 160 12.13 1.43 -0.55
N ALA A 161 11.73 2.56 0.01
CA ALA A 161 11.75 2.77 1.46
C ALA A 161 10.85 1.76 2.20
N LEU A 162 9.70 1.44 1.63
CA LEU A 162 8.77 0.44 2.14
C LEU A 162 9.39 -0.97 2.11
N TYR A 163 10.11 -1.32 1.04
CA TYR A 163 10.84 -2.58 0.95
C TYR A 163 11.87 -2.70 2.07
N ASP A 164 12.73 -1.70 2.24
CA ASP A 164 13.75 -1.67 3.30
C ASP A 164 13.12 -1.73 4.69
N LEU A 165 12.03 -0.99 4.92
CA LEU A 165 11.28 -1.02 6.18
C LEU A 165 10.74 -2.42 6.47
N THR A 166 10.18 -3.08 5.46
CA THR A 166 9.62 -4.43 5.63
C THR A 166 10.69 -5.46 5.96
N LEU A 167 11.87 -5.36 5.34
CA LEU A 167 13.04 -6.20 5.66
C LEU A 167 13.50 -5.95 7.11
N ALA A 168 13.61 -4.68 7.54
CA ALA A 168 13.98 -4.34 8.90
C ALA A 168 12.98 -4.88 9.92
N MET A 169 11.68 -4.77 9.64
CA MET A 169 10.62 -5.35 10.46
C MET A 169 10.74 -6.87 10.54
N LYS A 170 11.01 -7.56 9.42
CA LYS A 170 11.23 -9.01 9.39
C LYS A 170 12.43 -9.41 10.22
N ASN A 171 13.55 -8.68 10.10
CA ASN A 171 14.77 -8.96 10.85
C ASN A 171 14.61 -8.71 12.37
N GLN A 172 13.81 -7.71 12.75
CA GLN A 172 13.51 -7.47 14.17
C GLN A 172 12.68 -8.62 14.77
N ARG A 173 11.70 -9.12 14.02
CA ARG A 173 10.79 -10.20 14.44
C ARG A 173 10.16 -10.86 13.22
N ASP A 174 10.47 -12.13 12.95
CA ASP A 174 10.00 -12.88 11.79
C ASP A 174 8.57 -13.41 11.97
N ASP A 175 7.61 -12.50 12.11
CA ASP A 175 6.19 -12.82 12.27
C ASP A 175 5.28 -12.10 11.27
N LEU A 176 5.82 -11.50 10.21
CA LEU A 176 5.04 -10.74 9.23
C LEU A 176 3.91 -11.56 8.60
N LYS A 177 4.08 -12.88 8.47
CA LYS A 177 3.05 -13.81 7.96
C LYS A 177 1.76 -13.76 8.77
N GLU A 178 1.83 -13.39 10.04
CA GLU A 178 0.69 -13.31 10.94
C GLU A 178 -0.14 -12.03 10.75
N TYR A 179 0.39 -11.06 9.98
CA TYR A 179 -0.29 -9.82 9.61
C TYR A 179 -0.89 -9.87 8.20
N ILE A 180 -0.74 -10.99 7.47
CA ILE A 180 -1.30 -11.11 6.13
C ILE A 180 -2.83 -11.05 6.19
N CYS A 181 -3.43 -10.17 5.37
CA CYS A 181 -4.86 -9.86 5.34
C CYS A 181 -5.43 -9.41 6.70
N LEU A 182 -4.59 -8.76 7.53
CA LEU A 182 -4.97 -8.20 8.82
C LEU A 182 -4.66 -6.70 8.84
N PHE A 183 -5.70 -5.87 8.90
CA PHE A 183 -5.57 -4.41 8.95
C PHE A 183 -6.02 -3.85 10.29
N GLY A 184 -5.15 -3.07 10.92
CA GLY A 184 -5.43 -2.36 12.16
C GLY A 184 -6.06 -1.00 11.89
N TYR A 185 -7.20 -0.69 12.51
CA TYR A 185 -7.85 0.61 12.39
C TYR A 185 -7.97 1.32 13.74
N ASN A 186 -8.00 2.64 13.73
CA ASN A 186 -8.28 3.42 14.93
C ASN A 186 -9.80 3.49 15.15
N PRO A 187 -10.33 2.98 16.28
CA PRO A 187 -11.76 2.98 16.57
C PRO A 187 -12.43 4.36 16.55
N LYS A 188 -11.65 5.41 16.84
CA LYS A 188 -12.14 6.80 16.79
C LYS A 188 -12.58 7.23 15.38
N TYR A 189 -11.90 6.72 14.34
CA TYR A 189 -12.11 7.14 12.96
C TYR A 189 -12.76 6.05 12.10
N GLY A 190 -12.77 4.80 12.58
CA GLY A 190 -13.25 3.66 11.82
C GLY A 190 -12.26 3.19 10.74
N VAL A 191 -12.74 2.36 9.82
CA VAL A 191 -12.01 1.93 8.64
C VAL A 191 -12.24 2.95 7.53
N SER A 192 -11.17 3.43 6.90
CA SER A 192 -11.23 4.33 5.76
C SER A 192 -11.64 3.56 4.49
N GLY A 193 -12.60 4.10 3.72
CA GLY A 193 -13.05 3.50 2.46
C GLY A 193 -13.86 2.20 2.63
N PRO A 194 -14.01 1.41 1.57
CA PRO A 194 -14.78 0.17 1.58
C PRO A 194 -14.11 -0.91 2.42
N LYS A 195 -14.92 -1.72 3.12
CA LYS A 195 -14.42 -2.92 3.79
C LYS A 195 -14.44 -4.11 2.84
N PHE A 196 -13.38 -4.89 2.85
CA PHE A 196 -13.25 -6.09 2.04
C PHE A 196 -13.43 -7.34 2.90
N PRO A 197 -14.34 -8.27 2.54
CA PRO A 197 -14.61 -9.47 3.35
C PRO A 197 -13.40 -10.40 3.55
N PHE A 198 -12.41 -10.33 2.65
CA PHE A 198 -11.16 -11.10 2.73
C PHE A 198 -10.10 -10.45 3.64
N ILE A 199 -10.37 -9.27 4.21
CA ILE A 199 -9.50 -8.57 5.17
C ILE A 199 -10.10 -8.67 6.58
N THR A 200 -9.29 -9.07 7.54
CA THR A 200 -9.62 -9.01 8.96
C THR A 200 -9.30 -7.63 9.51
N TYR A 201 -10.31 -6.93 10.02
CA TYR A 201 -10.14 -5.60 10.61
C TYR A 201 -10.08 -5.70 12.13
N LYS A 202 -9.02 -5.17 12.75
CA LYS A 202 -8.84 -5.15 14.20
C LYS A 202 -8.66 -3.73 14.74
N ALA A 203 -9.31 -3.46 15.86
CA ALA A 203 -9.13 -2.19 16.58
C ALA A 203 -7.67 -2.02 17.03
N GLN A 204 -7.06 -0.91 16.65
CA GLN A 204 -5.66 -0.58 16.97
C GLN A 204 -5.55 0.91 17.33
N PRO A 205 -6.03 1.31 18.53
CA PRO A 205 -5.96 2.69 18.97
C PRO A 205 -4.53 3.11 19.31
N TYR A 206 -4.16 4.35 18.98
CA TYR A 206 -2.82 4.90 19.23
C TYR A 206 -2.37 4.86 20.69
N GLN A 207 -3.33 4.86 21.63
CA GLN A 207 -3.06 4.90 23.07
C GLN A 207 -2.70 3.54 23.68
N ASN A 208 -2.87 2.44 22.96
CA ASN A 208 -2.65 1.08 23.45
C ASN A 208 -1.27 0.50 23.10
N TYR A 209 -0.39 1.32 22.55
CA TYR A 209 0.96 0.89 22.26
C TYR A 209 1.68 0.45 23.56
N GLY A 210 2.41 -0.66 23.47
CA GLY A 210 3.16 -1.23 24.60
C GLY A 210 2.36 -2.10 25.55
N LYS A 211 1.04 -2.22 25.40
CA LYS A 211 0.19 -3.19 26.13
C LYS A 211 -0.04 -4.49 25.35
N LEU A 212 0.55 -4.59 24.18
CA LEU A 212 0.22 -5.52 23.11
C LEU A 212 0.82 -6.93 23.13
N PRO A 213 1.72 -7.37 23.97
CA PRO A 213 2.03 -8.81 24.00
C PRO A 213 0.83 -9.67 24.42
N GLN A 214 -0.12 -9.07 25.14
CA GLN A 214 -1.29 -9.77 25.69
C GLN A 214 -2.57 -9.53 24.85
N ASP A 215 -2.69 -8.36 24.22
CA ASP A 215 -3.84 -7.92 23.42
C ASP A 215 -3.49 -7.79 21.94
N ARG A 216 -2.63 -8.64 21.43
CA ARG A 216 -2.21 -8.60 20.04
C ARG A 216 -3.41 -8.57 19.11
N ILE A 217 -3.28 -7.75 18.08
CA ILE A 217 -4.20 -7.72 16.94
C ILE A 217 -4.36 -9.12 16.34
N LEU A 218 -3.31 -9.93 16.40
CA LEU A 218 -3.25 -11.26 15.82
C LEU A 218 -4.26 -12.20 16.47
N PRO A 219 -4.97 -13.01 15.69
CA PRO A 219 -5.86 -14.02 16.24
C PRO A 219 -5.07 -14.95 17.15
N ARG A 220 -5.59 -15.19 18.35
CA ARG A 220 -5.11 -16.29 19.19
C ARG A 220 -5.40 -17.58 18.45
N ARG A 221 -4.40 -18.42 18.27
CA ARG A 221 -4.57 -19.77 17.74
C ARG A 221 -5.40 -20.63 18.67
#